data_1ea0bee30dc72f06f4dbec267177535e
#
_entry.id   1ea0bee30dc72f06f4dbec267177535e
#
_cell.length_a   1.000
_cell.length_b   1.000
_cell.length_c   1.000
_cell.angle_alpha   90.00
_cell.angle_beta   90.00
_cell.angle_gamma   90.00
#
_symmetry.space_group_name_H-M   'P 1'
#
loop_
_entity.id
_entity.type
_entity.pdbx_description
1 polymer ?
#
loop_
_entity_poly.entity_id
_entity_poly.type
_entity_poly.pdbx_seq_one_letter_code
_entity_poly.pdbx_strand_id
1 'polypeptide(L)'
;MPKKIFMFIILGTLLMWFSHDNVSALTSEKNIYYTNKYQVQFSEQEYNFFSNMYWDGYQEFVTQKEFDDIKQLNLFNSRIEKSTIINPDIMTRATTITEKSRTTTISRSCSSNCLVSLVTNWNSTPTVKSYDVVGARLSNSTLKTINKAMVTGKNYSKQYTSYNKKGNGFGYSIKVPNANNIRVTVSFTTSSGGKAFGSYQHSKSNISETTSQLYNISENGSGNVFQFYGTATGKFDNANGVNISLN
;
A
#
# COMPACT_ATOMS: atom_id res chain seq x y z
N MET A 1 14.07 -41.89 88.88
CA MET A 1 13.06 -42.02 87.83
C MET A 1 12.64 -40.60 87.40
N PRO A 2 13.05 -40.10 86.24
CA PRO A 2 12.62 -38.78 85.81
C PRO A 2 11.39 -38.88 84.93
N LYS A 3 10.42 -38.02 85.25
CA LYS A 3 9.16 -37.86 84.51
C LYS A 3 9.47 -37.07 83.18
N LYS A 4 9.12 -37.63 82.05
CA LYS A 4 9.15 -36.98 80.76
C LYS A 4 7.96 -36.03 80.65
N ILE A 5 8.23 -34.75 80.48
CA ILE A 5 7.26 -33.71 80.12
C ILE A 5 7.15 -33.69 78.60
N PHE A 6 5.99 -34.02 78.06
CA PHE A 6 5.68 -33.83 76.64
C PHE A 6 5.18 -32.40 76.42
N MET A 7 5.94 -31.65 75.73
CA MET A 7 5.57 -30.32 75.32
C MET A 7 4.88 -30.41 73.96
N PHE A 8 3.57 -30.17 73.89
CA PHE A 8 2.79 -30.07 72.69
C PHE A 8 3.05 -28.67 72.06
N ILE A 9 3.75 -28.65 70.95
CA ILE A 9 3.86 -27.45 70.11
C ILE A 9 2.66 -27.44 69.15
N ILE A 10 1.67 -26.59 69.45
CA ILE A 10 0.58 -26.33 68.54
C ILE A 10 1.15 -25.40 67.41
N LEU A 11 1.42 -25.99 66.27
CA LEU A 11 1.78 -25.25 65.04
C LEU A 11 0.50 -24.74 64.42
N GLY A 12 0.17 -23.46 64.68
CA GLY A 12 -0.93 -22.77 64.06
C GLY A 12 -0.60 -22.52 62.58
N THR A 13 -1.12 -23.34 61.68
CA THR A 13 -1.09 -23.07 60.24
C THR A 13 -2.09 -21.98 59.90
N LEU A 14 -1.59 -20.79 59.75
CA LEU A 14 -2.32 -19.66 59.16
C LEU A 14 -2.54 -19.94 57.67
N LEU A 15 -3.67 -20.49 57.31
CA LEU A 15 -4.12 -20.63 55.94
C LEU A 15 -4.45 -19.23 55.41
N MET A 16 -3.46 -18.57 54.79
CA MET A 16 -3.74 -17.42 53.91
C MET A 16 -4.46 -17.96 52.68
N TRP A 17 -5.73 -17.69 52.61
CA TRP A 17 -6.50 -17.80 51.39
C TRP A 17 -6.05 -16.66 50.47
N PHE A 18 -5.08 -16.95 49.57
CA PHE A 18 -4.90 -16.15 48.40
C PHE A 18 -6.07 -16.47 47.47
N SER A 19 -7.05 -15.59 47.44
CA SER A 19 -8.00 -15.54 46.34
C SER A 19 -7.17 -15.20 45.09
N HIS A 20 -6.85 -16.23 44.31
CA HIS A 20 -6.44 -16.06 42.94
C HIS A 20 -7.68 -15.54 42.21
N ASP A 21 -7.83 -14.21 42.15
CA ASP A 21 -8.62 -13.60 41.12
C ASP A 21 -7.94 -13.99 39.81
N ASN A 22 -8.42 -15.11 39.23
CA ASN A 22 -8.20 -15.39 37.81
C ASN A 22 -8.86 -14.27 37.04
N VAL A 23 -8.13 -13.17 36.87
CA VAL A 23 -8.38 -12.25 35.79
C VAL A 23 -8.08 -13.05 34.53
N SER A 24 -9.07 -13.84 34.12
CA SER A 24 -9.13 -14.33 32.76
C SER A 24 -9.10 -13.05 31.90
N ALA A 25 -7.91 -12.69 31.44
CA ALA A 25 -7.82 -11.81 30.29
C ALA A 25 -8.69 -12.50 29.22
N LEU A 26 -9.91 -12.01 29.05
CA LEU A 26 -10.73 -12.30 27.89
C LEU A 26 -9.91 -11.79 26.71
N THR A 27 -9.03 -12.64 26.21
CA THR A 27 -8.55 -12.53 24.85
C THR A 27 -9.79 -12.71 24.02
N SER A 28 -10.42 -11.62 23.63
CA SER A 28 -11.47 -11.61 22.62
C SER A 28 -10.91 -12.39 21.44
N GLU A 29 -11.39 -13.62 21.26
CA GLU A 29 -11.02 -14.42 20.10
C GLU A 29 -11.32 -13.55 18.89
N LYS A 30 -10.26 -13.20 18.13
CA LYS A 30 -10.40 -12.44 16.90
C LYS A 30 -11.30 -13.28 15.99
N ASN A 31 -12.49 -12.78 15.70
CA ASN A 31 -13.38 -13.45 14.76
C ASN A 31 -12.71 -13.39 13.36
N ILE A 32 -12.10 -14.50 12.95
CA ILE A 32 -11.35 -14.60 11.69
C ILE A 32 -12.38 -14.69 10.57
N TYR A 33 -12.40 -13.66 9.72
CA TYR A 33 -13.24 -13.60 8.54
C TYR A 33 -12.56 -14.23 7.30
N TYR A 34 -11.23 -14.01 7.17
CA TYR A 34 -10.48 -14.46 6.01
C TYR A 34 -9.02 -14.76 6.37
N THR A 35 -8.44 -15.77 5.75
CA THR A 35 -7.01 -16.11 5.85
C THR A 35 -6.41 -16.20 4.45
N ASN A 36 -5.35 -15.42 4.16
CA ASN A 36 -4.72 -15.41 2.86
C ASN A 36 -3.64 -16.49 2.70
N LYS A 37 -3.02 -16.58 1.52
CA LYS A 37 -1.95 -17.55 1.22
C LYS A 37 -0.68 -17.41 2.06
N TYR A 38 -0.45 -16.26 2.70
CA TYR A 38 0.67 -16.02 3.63
C TYR A 38 0.26 -16.27 5.09
N GLN A 39 -0.89 -16.90 5.34
CA GLN A 39 -1.47 -17.19 6.66
C GLN A 39 -1.79 -15.94 7.48
N VAL A 40 -1.92 -14.78 6.83
CA VAL A 40 -2.41 -13.57 7.50
C VAL A 40 -3.91 -13.69 7.71
N GLN A 41 -4.34 -13.50 8.97
CA GLN A 41 -5.74 -13.58 9.37
C GLN A 41 -6.34 -12.18 9.49
N PHE A 42 -7.48 -11.99 8.85
CA PHE A 42 -8.22 -10.73 8.83
C PHE A 42 -9.55 -10.89 9.55
N SER A 43 -9.91 -9.94 10.39
CA SER A 43 -11.31 -9.69 10.71
C SER A 43 -12.03 -9.11 9.50
N GLU A 44 -13.36 -9.10 9.51
CA GLU A 44 -14.15 -8.50 8.42
C GLU A 44 -13.80 -7.02 8.21
N GLN A 45 -13.60 -6.28 9.27
CA GLN A 45 -13.20 -4.87 9.22
C GLN A 45 -11.83 -4.67 8.57
N GLU A 46 -10.84 -5.47 8.95
CA GLU A 46 -9.50 -5.42 8.36
C GLU A 46 -9.55 -5.82 6.87
N TYR A 47 -10.30 -6.87 6.52
CA TYR A 47 -10.53 -7.28 5.15
C TYR A 47 -11.11 -6.13 4.31
N ASN A 48 -12.19 -5.52 4.79
CA ASN A 48 -12.85 -4.41 4.12
C ASN A 48 -11.96 -3.17 4.02
N PHE A 49 -11.12 -2.89 5.01
CA PHE A 49 -10.14 -1.81 4.94
C PHE A 49 -9.18 -2.00 3.76
N PHE A 50 -8.58 -3.17 3.61
CA PHE A 50 -7.67 -3.44 2.50
C PHE A 50 -8.37 -3.41 1.14
N SER A 51 -9.58 -3.97 1.01
CA SER A 51 -10.38 -3.87 -0.23
C SER A 51 -10.66 -2.42 -0.60
N ASN A 52 -11.03 -1.61 0.38
CA ASN A 52 -11.36 -0.21 0.16
C ASN A 52 -10.10 0.63 -0.10
N MET A 53 -9.01 0.39 0.62
CA MET A 53 -7.78 1.17 0.48
C MET A 53 -7.09 0.91 -0.86
N TYR A 54 -7.16 -0.32 -1.34
CA TYR A 54 -6.47 -0.76 -2.56
C TYR A 54 -7.49 -1.21 -3.62
N TRP A 55 -7.87 -2.48 -3.61
CA TRP A 55 -8.84 -3.07 -4.51
C TRP A 55 -9.31 -4.43 -3.95
N ASP A 56 -10.47 -4.89 -4.38
CA ASP A 56 -11.04 -6.17 -3.93
C ASP A 56 -10.16 -7.36 -4.35
N GLY A 57 -9.72 -8.15 -3.35
CA GLY A 57 -8.75 -9.23 -3.51
C GLY A 57 -7.29 -8.84 -3.24
N TYR A 58 -6.98 -7.58 -2.88
CA TYR A 58 -5.63 -7.19 -2.50
C TYR A 58 -5.11 -7.96 -1.27
N GLN A 59 -6.00 -8.40 -0.41
CA GLN A 59 -5.70 -9.16 0.81
C GLN A 59 -4.85 -10.39 0.54
N GLU A 60 -4.99 -11.03 -0.64
CA GLU A 60 -4.18 -12.17 -1.08
C GLU A 60 -2.67 -11.88 -1.15
N PHE A 61 -2.30 -10.62 -1.24
CA PHE A 61 -0.92 -10.16 -1.42
C PHE A 61 -0.34 -9.49 -0.18
N VAL A 62 -1.10 -9.40 0.90
CA VAL A 62 -0.67 -8.79 2.16
C VAL A 62 0.17 -9.80 2.95
N THR A 63 1.42 -9.43 3.24
CA THR A 63 2.30 -10.20 4.12
C THR A 63 2.04 -9.85 5.58
N GLN A 64 2.45 -10.71 6.53
CA GLN A 64 2.30 -10.43 7.96
C GLN A 64 2.97 -9.09 8.33
N LYS A 65 4.18 -8.85 7.81
CA LYS A 65 4.87 -7.57 8.06
C LYS A 65 4.06 -6.36 7.59
N GLU A 66 3.51 -6.40 6.38
CA GLU A 66 2.68 -5.30 5.85
C GLU A 66 1.41 -5.09 6.68
N PHE A 67 0.78 -6.18 7.10
CA PHE A 67 -0.39 -6.14 7.99
C PHE A 67 -0.06 -5.48 9.32
N ASP A 68 1.04 -5.88 9.96
CA ASP A 68 1.46 -5.35 11.25
C ASP A 68 1.88 -3.87 11.15
N ASP A 69 2.60 -3.50 10.11
CA ASP A 69 2.99 -2.11 9.83
C ASP A 69 1.73 -1.20 9.70
N ILE A 70 0.70 -1.66 8.98
CA ILE A 70 -0.55 -0.90 8.81
C ILE A 70 -1.37 -0.89 10.10
N LYS A 71 -1.41 -2.00 10.83
CA LYS A 71 -2.10 -2.09 12.13
C LYS A 71 -1.55 -1.10 13.16
N GLN A 72 -0.22 -0.90 13.19
CA GLN A 72 0.43 0.08 14.05
C GLN A 72 0.00 1.53 13.76
N LEU A 73 -0.47 1.82 12.56
CA LEU A 73 -0.99 3.14 12.21
C LEU A 73 -2.38 3.43 12.79
N ASN A 74 -3.06 2.43 13.34
CA ASN A 74 -4.42 2.54 13.93
C ASN A 74 -5.48 3.05 12.93
N LEU A 75 -5.42 2.60 11.68
CA LEU A 75 -6.24 3.13 10.58
C LEU A 75 -7.46 2.29 10.23
N PHE A 76 -7.62 1.08 10.74
CA PHE A 76 -8.71 0.18 10.33
C PHE A 76 -10.13 0.72 10.59
N ASN A 77 -10.26 1.67 11.53
CA ASN A 77 -11.50 2.39 11.82
C ASN A 77 -11.55 3.78 11.15
N SER A 78 -10.50 4.17 10.44
CA SER A 78 -10.41 5.52 9.87
C SER A 78 -11.11 5.58 8.50
N ARG A 79 -11.66 6.76 8.21
CA ARG A 79 -12.27 7.03 6.91
C ARG A 79 -11.26 6.91 5.79
N ILE A 80 -11.66 6.25 4.71
CA ILE A 80 -10.90 6.18 3.46
C ILE A 80 -11.49 7.20 2.49
N GLU A 81 -10.65 8.07 1.95
CA GLU A 81 -10.99 8.99 0.88
C GLU A 81 -10.24 8.63 -0.39
N LYS A 82 -10.87 8.89 -1.54
CA LYS A 82 -10.36 8.53 -2.87
C LYS A 82 -10.51 9.67 -3.85
N SER A 83 -9.55 9.76 -4.76
CA SER A 83 -9.61 10.59 -5.95
C SER A 83 -9.20 9.73 -7.15
N THR A 84 -9.94 9.85 -8.25
CA THR A 84 -9.76 8.98 -9.42
C THR A 84 -9.68 9.80 -10.70
N ILE A 85 -8.80 9.38 -11.61
CA ILE A 85 -8.72 9.92 -12.96
C ILE A 85 -8.71 8.78 -13.98
N ILE A 86 -9.36 9.00 -15.11
CA ILE A 86 -9.32 8.10 -16.27
C ILE A 86 -8.43 8.73 -17.32
N ASN A 87 -7.37 8.04 -17.70
CA ASN A 87 -6.47 8.43 -18.75
C ASN A 87 -6.67 7.53 -19.98
N PRO A 88 -7.10 8.06 -21.13
CA PRO A 88 -7.14 7.30 -22.36
C PRO A 88 -5.71 6.98 -22.81
N ASP A 89 -5.50 5.81 -23.37
CA ASP A 89 -4.28 5.47 -24.09
C ASP A 89 -4.43 6.00 -25.52
N ILE A 90 -3.93 7.22 -25.77
CA ILE A 90 -4.00 7.83 -27.09
C ILE A 90 -2.86 7.28 -27.95
N MET A 91 -3.10 6.19 -28.62
CA MET A 91 -2.32 5.79 -29.78
C MET A 91 -2.87 6.53 -31.00
N THR A 92 -2.32 7.70 -31.29
CA THR A 92 -2.60 8.40 -32.55
C THR A 92 -2.01 7.64 -33.72
N ARG A 93 -2.78 6.79 -34.36
CA ARG A 93 -2.69 6.50 -35.79
C ARG A 93 -4.03 6.04 -36.36
N ALA A 94 -4.59 6.91 -37.17
CA ALA A 94 -5.56 6.67 -38.24
C ALA A 94 -6.67 5.63 -38.02
N THR A 95 -7.90 6.12 -37.90
CA THR A 95 -9.20 5.51 -38.27
C THR A 95 -9.87 4.48 -37.41
N THR A 96 -9.27 3.95 -36.35
CA THR A 96 -10.04 3.19 -35.34
C THR A 96 -9.44 3.45 -33.96
N ILE A 97 -10.09 4.32 -33.19
CA ILE A 97 -9.72 4.60 -31.79
C ILE A 97 -10.18 3.40 -30.97
N THR A 98 -9.35 2.41 -30.81
CA THR A 98 -9.53 1.43 -29.73
C THR A 98 -8.93 2.07 -28.48
N GLU A 99 -9.75 2.82 -27.76
CA GLU A 99 -9.36 3.49 -26.54
C GLU A 99 -8.98 2.46 -25.48
N LYS A 100 -7.70 2.18 -25.34
CA LYS A 100 -7.17 1.46 -24.19
C LYS A 100 -7.02 2.47 -23.08
N SER A 101 -7.96 2.49 -22.17
CA SER A 101 -7.93 3.42 -21.05
C SER A 101 -7.41 2.73 -19.80
N ARG A 102 -6.87 3.54 -18.90
CA ARG A 102 -6.53 3.13 -17.55
C ARG A 102 -7.13 4.08 -16.53
N THR A 103 -7.54 3.53 -15.43
CA THR A 103 -8.07 4.26 -14.28
C THR A 103 -7.00 4.30 -13.18
N THR A 104 -6.62 5.49 -12.77
CA THR A 104 -5.68 5.69 -11.65
C THR A 104 -6.43 6.30 -10.48
N THR A 105 -6.40 5.62 -9.34
CA THR A 105 -7.02 6.03 -8.09
C THR A 105 -5.94 6.24 -7.03
N ILE A 106 -5.96 7.37 -6.36
CA ILE A 106 -5.23 7.60 -5.13
C ILE A 106 -6.21 7.52 -3.96
N SER A 107 -5.87 6.73 -2.94
CA SER A 107 -6.66 6.58 -1.73
C SER A 107 -5.82 6.97 -0.52
N ARG A 108 -6.45 7.52 0.50
CA ARG A 108 -5.82 7.81 1.78
C ARG A 108 -6.66 7.35 2.96
N SER A 109 -6.00 7.01 4.05
CA SER A 109 -6.57 6.86 5.38
C SER A 109 -5.61 7.48 6.38
N CYS A 110 -6.08 8.39 7.22
CA CYS A 110 -5.24 9.21 8.08
C CYS A 110 -5.67 9.16 9.55
N SER A 111 -4.66 9.20 10.43
CA SER A 111 -4.73 9.60 11.84
C SER A 111 -3.61 10.62 12.10
N SER A 112 -2.65 10.36 12.97
CA SER A 112 -1.41 11.15 13.10
C SER A 112 -0.48 11.02 11.87
N ASN A 113 -0.55 9.89 11.17
CA ASN A 113 0.08 9.64 9.89
C ASN A 113 -0.97 9.14 8.89
N CYS A 114 -0.67 9.29 7.60
CA CYS A 114 -1.52 8.80 6.54
C CYS A 114 -0.90 7.57 5.86
N LEU A 115 -1.71 6.55 5.63
CA LEU A 115 -1.44 5.55 4.62
C LEU A 115 -2.02 6.04 3.30
N VAL A 116 -1.22 6.01 2.25
CA VAL A 116 -1.63 6.39 0.89
C VAL A 116 -1.38 5.22 -0.04
N SER A 117 -2.35 4.93 -0.90
CA SER A 117 -2.19 3.98 -1.99
C SER A 117 -2.46 4.66 -3.34
N LEU A 118 -1.70 4.28 -4.35
CA LEU A 118 -1.92 4.64 -5.75
C LEU A 118 -2.15 3.35 -6.53
N VAL A 119 -3.33 3.20 -7.11
CA VAL A 119 -3.72 2.00 -7.85
C VAL A 119 -4.08 2.40 -9.28
N THR A 120 -3.37 1.83 -10.26
CA THR A 120 -3.71 1.97 -11.67
C THR A 120 -4.23 0.66 -12.23
N ASN A 121 -5.45 0.68 -12.75
CA ASN A 121 -6.09 -0.45 -13.43
C ASN A 121 -6.09 -0.19 -14.93
N TRP A 122 -5.61 -1.15 -15.71
CA TRP A 122 -5.78 -1.17 -17.15
C TRP A 122 -7.13 -1.80 -17.49
N ASN A 123 -8.01 -1.04 -18.16
CA ASN A 123 -9.32 -1.52 -18.60
C ASN A 123 -9.21 -2.55 -19.74
N SER A 124 -8.07 -2.54 -20.44
CA SER A 124 -7.69 -3.56 -21.42
C SER A 124 -6.17 -3.74 -21.42
N THR A 125 -5.68 -4.86 -21.95
CA THR A 125 -4.24 -5.10 -22.05
C THR A 125 -3.57 -4.04 -22.95
N PRO A 126 -2.55 -3.31 -22.45
CA PRO A 126 -1.86 -2.30 -23.25
C PRO A 126 -1.14 -2.94 -24.43
N THR A 127 -1.00 -2.17 -25.52
CA THR A 127 -0.30 -2.65 -26.72
C THR A 127 1.21 -2.74 -26.49
N VAL A 128 1.78 -1.70 -25.89
CA VAL A 128 3.20 -1.65 -25.55
C VAL A 128 3.41 -2.30 -24.18
N LYS A 129 4.18 -3.38 -24.13
CA LYS A 129 4.51 -4.13 -22.92
C LYS A 129 5.96 -3.90 -22.53
N SER A 130 6.29 -2.66 -22.25
CA SER A 130 7.62 -2.20 -21.93
C SER A 130 7.76 -1.78 -20.47
N TYR A 131 8.61 -0.83 -20.15
CA TYR A 131 8.76 -0.29 -18.82
C TYR A 131 7.95 0.99 -18.67
N ASP A 132 7.06 0.99 -17.70
CA ASP A 132 6.27 2.15 -17.28
C ASP A 132 6.84 2.76 -16.01
N VAL A 133 6.40 3.96 -15.68
CA VAL A 133 6.81 4.66 -14.45
C VAL A 133 5.60 5.01 -13.61
N VAL A 134 5.67 4.64 -12.34
CA VAL A 134 4.62 4.93 -11.34
C VAL A 134 5.25 5.49 -10.07
N GLY A 135 4.60 6.46 -9.46
CA GLY A 135 5.08 6.99 -8.18
C GLY A 135 4.29 8.19 -7.70
N ALA A 136 4.82 8.82 -6.66
CA ALA A 136 4.16 9.91 -5.98
C ALA A 136 5.14 10.99 -5.53
N ARG A 137 4.61 12.19 -5.31
CA ARG A 137 5.27 13.28 -4.59
C ARG A 137 4.32 13.91 -3.56
N LEU A 138 4.89 14.55 -2.58
CA LEU A 138 4.19 15.24 -1.53
C LEU A 138 4.40 16.75 -1.61
N SER A 139 3.40 17.51 -1.21
CA SER A 139 3.49 18.95 -1.00
C SER A 139 2.99 19.25 0.40
N ASN A 140 3.81 19.96 1.20
CA ASN A 140 3.55 20.29 2.59
C ASN A 140 3.27 19.05 3.48
N SER A 141 3.94 17.94 3.18
CA SER A 141 3.90 16.71 3.96
C SER A 141 5.25 15.99 3.83
N THR A 142 5.55 15.10 4.74
CA THR A 142 6.80 14.34 4.77
C THR A 142 6.58 12.88 4.46
N LEU A 143 7.31 12.35 3.49
CA LEU A 143 7.34 10.93 3.17
C LEU A 143 8.05 10.18 4.31
N LYS A 144 7.33 9.26 4.95
CA LYS A 144 7.84 8.42 6.05
C LYS A 144 8.42 7.12 5.51
N THR A 145 7.60 6.32 4.87
CA THR A 145 7.99 4.99 4.37
C THR A 145 7.39 4.75 3.00
N ILE A 146 8.15 4.13 2.12
CA ILE A 146 7.64 3.57 0.87
C ILE A 146 7.46 2.08 1.12
N ASN A 147 6.20 1.62 1.19
CA ASN A 147 5.89 0.29 1.69
C ASN A 147 6.02 -0.76 0.58
N LYS A 148 5.44 -0.49 -0.59
CA LYS A 148 5.31 -1.51 -1.64
C LYS A 148 5.05 -0.92 -3.01
N ALA A 149 5.62 -1.54 -4.04
CA ALA A 149 5.16 -1.44 -5.41
C ALA A 149 4.92 -2.84 -5.96
N MET A 150 3.78 -3.07 -6.58
CA MET A 150 3.38 -4.39 -7.07
C MET A 150 2.63 -4.25 -8.38
N VAL A 151 2.91 -5.16 -9.31
CA VAL A 151 2.13 -5.36 -10.54
C VAL A 151 1.45 -6.72 -10.45
N THR A 152 0.15 -6.74 -10.67
CA THR A 152 -0.65 -7.96 -10.76
C THR A 152 -1.35 -8.05 -12.09
N GLY A 153 -1.74 -9.26 -12.49
CA GLY A 153 -2.55 -9.56 -13.66
C GLY A 153 -3.03 -11.01 -13.59
N LYS A 154 -3.76 -11.47 -14.59
CA LYS A 154 -4.18 -12.88 -14.64
C LYS A 154 -2.94 -13.78 -14.61
N ASN A 155 -2.82 -14.62 -13.58
CA ASN A 155 -1.68 -15.53 -13.33
C ASN A 155 -0.32 -14.82 -13.24
N TYR A 156 -0.30 -13.56 -12.83
CA TYR A 156 0.92 -12.78 -12.70
C TYR A 156 0.90 -11.93 -11.43
N SER A 157 2.00 -11.95 -10.69
CA SER A 157 2.25 -11.03 -9.58
C SER A 157 3.76 -10.82 -9.44
N LYS A 158 4.17 -9.56 -9.39
CA LYS A 158 5.57 -9.17 -9.16
C LYS A 158 5.64 -7.96 -8.24
N GLN A 159 6.45 -8.05 -7.20
CA GLN A 159 6.79 -6.92 -6.33
C GLN A 159 8.08 -6.26 -6.82
N TYR A 160 8.15 -4.94 -6.70
CA TYR A 160 9.31 -4.10 -7.04
C TYR A 160 9.83 -3.46 -5.76
N THR A 161 11.15 -3.53 -5.56
CA THR A 161 11.83 -2.98 -4.38
C THR A 161 12.73 -1.80 -4.71
N SER A 162 13.20 -1.70 -5.95
CA SER A 162 14.07 -0.62 -6.40
C SER A 162 13.25 0.58 -6.87
N TYR A 163 13.52 1.74 -6.31
CA TYR A 163 12.88 3.02 -6.65
C TYR A 163 13.88 4.16 -6.61
N ASN A 164 13.60 5.21 -7.35
CA ASN A 164 14.34 6.47 -7.29
C ASN A 164 13.61 7.43 -6.35
N LYS A 165 14.27 7.89 -5.28
CA LYS A 165 13.75 8.88 -4.35
C LYS A 165 14.45 10.22 -4.60
N LYS A 166 13.67 11.30 -4.75
CA LYS A 166 14.15 12.68 -4.84
C LYS A 166 13.25 13.60 -4.01
N GLY A 167 13.83 14.27 -3.02
CA GLY A 167 13.06 15.13 -2.10
C GLY A 167 11.89 14.38 -1.45
N ASN A 168 10.70 14.96 -1.51
CA ASN A 168 9.45 14.35 -1.03
C ASN A 168 8.69 13.55 -2.09
N GLY A 169 9.41 12.97 -3.05
CA GLY A 169 8.82 12.14 -4.09
C GLY A 169 9.65 10.90 -4.40
N PHE A 170 9.03 9.96 -5.10
CA PHE A 170 9.66 8.73 -5.54
C PHE A 170 8.97 8.15 -6.76
N GLY A 171 9.66 7.26 -7.47
CA GLY A 171 9.10 6.55 -8.62
C GLY A 171 9.74 5.18 -8.81
N TYR A 172 8.94 4.28 -9.35
CA TYR A 172 9.32 2.94 -9.75
C TYR A 172 9.28 2.80 -11.24
N SER A 173 10.30 2.16 -11.82
CA SER A 173 10.25 1.60 -13.17
C SER A 173 9.71 0.19 -13.10
N ILE A 174 8.60 -0.06 -13.75
CA ILE A 174 7.89 -1.34 -13.69
C ILE A 174 7.76 -1.95 -15.09
N LYS A 175 7.98 -3.26 -15.21
CA LYS A 175 7.72 -3.97 -16.46
C LYS A 175 6.25 -4.30 -16.60
N VAL A 176 5.62 -3.86 -17.68
CA VAL A 176 4.24 -4.22 -18.02
C VAL A 176 4.21 -5.69 -18.46
N PRO A 177 3.45 -6.56 -17.78
CA PRO A 177 3.40 -7.99 -18.12
C PRO A 177 2.55 -8.25 -19.36
N ASN A 178 2.79 -9.41 -19.98
CA ASN A 178 1.85 -9.95 -20.97
C ASN A 178 0.71 -10.68 -20.26
N ALA A 179 -0.19 -9.94 -19.65
CA ALA A 179 -1.32 -10.47 -18.88
C ALA A 179 -2.56 -9.61 -19.09
N ASN A 180 -3.73 -10.16 -18.81
CA ASN A 180 -4.99 -9.43 -18.72
C ASN A 180 -5.19 -8.92 -17.29
N ASN A 181 -6.09 -7.96 -17.10
CA ASN A 181 -6.46 -7.39 -15.79
C ASN A 181 -5.26 -6.85 -15.02
N ILE A 182 -4.39 -6.10 -15.72
CA ILE A 182 -3.18 -5.53 -15.12
C ILE A 182 -3.59 -4.45 -14.11
N ARG A 183 -3.05 -4.59 -12.90
CA ARG A 183 -3.10 -3.57 -11.85
C ARG A 183 -1.70 -3.25 -11.36
N VAL A 184 -1.45 -1.98 -11.15
CA VAL A 184 -0.21 -1.48 -10.56
C VAL A 184 -0.58 -0.79 -9.27
N THR A 185 0.01 -1.24 -8.17
CA THR A 185 -0.27 -0.74 -6.83
C THR A 185 1.01 -0.23 -6.21
N VAL A 186 0.98 1.00 -5.69
CA VAL A 186 2.05 1.58 -4.88
C VAL A 186 1.46 2.02 -3.57
N SER A 187 2.13 1.74 -2.45
CA SER A 187 1.69 2.20 -1.13
C SER A 187 2.84 2.82 -0.35
N PHE A 188 2.52 3.85 0.42
CA PHE A 188 3.49 4.60 1.23
C PHE A 188 2.82 5.28 2.41
N THR A 189 3.61 5.64 3.41
CA THR A 189 3.15 6.40 4.57
C THR A 189 3.74 7.80 4.59
N THR A 190 2.99 8.74 5.12
CA THR A 190 3.36 10.16 5.18
C THR A 190 2.88 10.77 6.49
N SER A 191 3.42 11.94 6.87
CA SER A 191 2.77 12.77 7.88
C SER A 191 1.39 13.22 7.37
N SER A 192 0.46 13.49 8.27
CA SER A 192 -0.78 14.20 7.93
C SER A 192 -0.48 15.64 7.50
N GLY A 193 -1.41 16.25 6.80
CA GLY A 193 -1.31 17.61 6.25
C GLY A 193 -0.77 17.66 4.82
N GLY A 194 -1.11 18.73 4.10
CA GLY A 194 -0.69 18.90 2.72
C GLY A 194 -1.43 18.04 1.70
N LYS A 195 -0.73 17.65 0.64
CA LYS A 195 -1.29 16.88 -0.48
C LYS A 195 -0.32 15.79 -0.97
N ALA A 196 -0.87 14.67 -1.40
CA ALA A 196 -0.18 13.66 -2.19
C ALA A 196 -0.61 13.75 -3.66
N PHE A 197 0.36 13.64 -4.57
CA PHE A 197 0.16 13.59 -6.02
C PHE A 197 0.70 12.26 -6.51
N GLY A 198 -0.08 11.54 -7.30
CA GLY A 198 0.30 10.27 -7.89
C GLY A 198 0.26 10.32 -9.41
N SER A 199 1.18 9.66 -10.08
CA SER A 199 1.18 9.51 -11.53
C SER A 199 1.57 8.11 -11.94
N TYR A 200 0.97 7.70 -13.06
CA TYR A 200 1.36 6.54 -13.83
C TYR A 200 1.57 6.97 -15.28
N GLN A 201 2.76 6.77 -15.81
CA GLN A 201 3.13 7.14 -17.17
C GLN A 201 3.43 5.87 -17.97
N HIS A 202 2.69 5.65 -19.04
CA HIS A 202 2.85 4.51 -19.93
C HIS A 202 3.84 4.80 -21.05
N SER A 203 4.74 3.85 -21.32
CA SER A 203 5.68 3.96 -22.41
C SER A 203 5.00 3.77 -23.79
N LYS A 204 5.24 4.70 -24.73
CA LYS A 204 4.67 4.66 -26.08
C LYS A 204 5.43 3.73 -27.04
N SER A 205 6.58 3.20 -26.62
CA SER A 205 7.44 2.30 -27.39
C SER A 205 8.21 1.36 -26.48
N ASN A 206 8.85 0.35 -27.05
CA ASN A 206 9.77 -0.49 -26.28
C ASN A 206 10.98 0.35 -25.86
N ILE A 207 11.22 0.39 -24.55
CA ILE A 207 12.36 1.05 -23.91
C ILE A 207 13.03 0.13 -22.92
N SER A 208 14.29 0.38 -22.60
CA SER A 208 15.01 -0.33 -21.55
C SER A 208 14.58 0.12 -20.15
N GLU A 209 14.87 -0.67 -19.15
CA GLU A 209 14.68 -0.27 -17.75
C GLU A 209 15.49 0.98 -17.42
N THR A 210 16.74 1.05 -17.87
CA THR A 210 17.62 2.23 -17.68
C THR A 210 17.00 3.49 -18.28
N THR A 211 16.43 3.41 -19.49
CA THR A 211 15.73 4.55 -20.11
C THR A 211 14.53 4.96 -19.26
N SER A 212 13.76 4.03 -18.70
CA SER A 212 12.59 4.35 -17.89
C SER A 212 12.93 5.04 -16.56
N GLN A 213 14.18 4.98 -16.12
CA GLN A 213 14.68 5.65 -14.92
C GLN A 213 15.17 7.08 -15.13
N LEU A 214 15.18 7.58 -16.37
CA LEU A 214 15.62 8.93 -16.74
C LEU A 214 14.50 9.95 -16.51
N TYR A 215 14.17 10.20 -15.26
CA TYR A 215 13.20 11.23 -14.85
C TYR A 215 13.64 11.98 -13.60
N ASN A 216 13.16 13.20 -13.48
CA ASN A 216 13.13 13.96 -12.23
C ASN A 216 11.72 13.90 -11.64
N ILE A 217 11.63 14.05 -10.31
CA ILE A 217 10.35 14.27 -9.64
C ILE A 217 10.05 15.78 -9.75
N SER A 218 8.91 16.13 -10.31
CA SER A 218 8.46 17.51 -10.42
C SER A 218 8.16 18.08 -9.04
N GLU A 219 8.76 19.19 -8.68
CA GLU A 219 8.54 19.82 -7.36
C GLU A 219 7.29 20.69 -7.36
N ASN A 220 6.85 21.18 -8.51
CA ASN A 220 5.77 22.13 -8.67
C ASN A 220 4.67 21.64 -9.61
N GLY A 221 3.43 22.09 -9.38
CA GLY A 221 2.31 21.90 -10.27
C GLY A 221 1.28 20.86 -9.78
N SER A 222 0.09 20.92 -10.37
CA SER A 222 -1.05 20.02 -10.12
C SER A 222 -1.07 18.80 -11.04
N GLY A 223 -0.06 18.64 -11.91
CA GLY A 223 -0.02 17.64 -12.97
C GLY A 223 0.85 16.43 -12.65
N ASN A 224 1.59 15.98 -13.66
CA ASN A 224 2.42 14.78 -13.58
C ASN A 224 3.51 14.90 -12.52
N VAL A 225 3.77 13.77 -11.86
CA VAL A 225 4.86 13.66 -10.88
C VAL A 225 6.23 13.60 -11.56
N PHE A 226 6.31 13.13 -12.83
CA PHE A 226 7.56 12.86 -13.53
C PHE A 226 7.86 13.86 -14.63
N GLN A 227 9.13 14.25 -14.70
CA GLN A 227 9.70 15.05 -15.78
C GLN A 227 10.84 14.25 -16.42
N PHE A 228 10.57 13.69 -17.61
CA PHE A 228 11.52 12.84 -18.32
C PHE A 228 12.59 13.67 -19.04
N TYR A 229 13.80 13.14 -19.11
CA TYR A 229 14.94 13.76 -19.77
C TYR A 229 15.77 12.76 -20.59
N GLY A 230 16.70 13.28 -21.39
CA GLY A 230 17.60 12.47 -22.21
C GLY A 230 16.82 11.58 -23.19
N THR A 231 17.21 10.32 -23.30
CA THR A 231 16.58 9.34 -24.21
C THR A 231 15.16 8.94 -23.80
N ALA A 232 14.70 9.31 -22.62
CA ALA A 232 13.33 9.10 -22.16
C ALA A 232 12.35 10.19 -22.61
N THR A 233 12.86 11.34 -23.05
CA THR A 233 12.04 12.47 -23.55
C THR A 233 11.12 12.01 -24.68
N GLY A 234 9.81 12.28 -24.55
CA GLY A 234 8.79 11.92 -25.53
C GLY A 234 8.48 10.42 -25.64
N LYS A 235 9.10 9.55 -24.81
CA LYS A 235 8.85 8.11 -24.81
C LYS A 235 7.65 7.69 -23.98
N PHE A 236 7.16 8.56 -23.12
CA PHE A 236 6.00 8.31 -22.29
C PHE A 236 4.80 9.14 -22.73
N ASP A 237 3.62 8.69 -22.35
CA ASP A 237 2.41 9.46 -22.56
C ASP A 237 2.33 10.67 -21.61
N ASN A 238 1.41 11.59 -21.91
CA ASN A 238 1.17 12.79 -21.10
C ASN A 238 -0.05 12.58 -20.17
N ALA A 239 -0.15 11.40 -19.55
CA ALA A 239 -1.26 11.11 -18.66
C ALA A 239 -1.31 12.08 -17.49
N ASN A 240 -2.51 12.54 -17.16
CA ASN A 240 -2.71 13.40 -15.99
C ASN A 240 -2.47 12.63 -14.71
N GLY A 241 -1.85 13.28 -13.73
CA GLY A 241 -1.72 12.79 -12.39
C GLY A 241 -3.02 12.97 -11.58
N VAL A 242 -3.12 12.25 -10.48
CA VAL A 242 -4.21 12.33 -9.51
C VAL A 242 -3.68 12.90 -8.19
N ASN A 243 -4.53 13.58 -7.42
CA ASN A 243 -4.10 14.10 -6.13
C ASN A 243 -5.17 13.93 -5.05
N ILE A 244 -4.73 13.99 -3.78
CA ILE A 244 -5.59 13.90 -2.62
C ILE A 244 -5.02 14.77 -1.48
N SER A 245 -5.91 15.41 -0.70
CA SER A 245 -5.53 16.11 0.54
C SER A 245 -5.16 15.08 1.61
N LEU A 246 -4.22 15.40 2.49
CA LEU A 246 -3.76 14.57 3.61
C LEU A 246 -4.23 15.12 4.98
N ASN A 247 -5.30 15.92 4.97
CA ASN A 247 -5.93 16.49 6.19
C ASN A 247 -6.99 15.56 6.73
#